data_7d3526effe72aec5a64b3d4171b0443d
#
_entry.id   7d3526effe72aec5a64b3d4171b0443d
#
_cell.length_a   1.000
_cell.length_b   1.000
_cell.length_c   1.000
_cell.angle_alpha   90.00
_cell.angle_beta   90.00
_cell.angle_gamma   90.00
#
_symmetry.space_group_name_H-M   'P 1'
#
loop_
_entity.id
_entity.type
_entity.pdbx_description
1 polymer ?
#
loop_
_entity_poly.entity_id
_entity_poly.type
_entity_poly.pdbx_seq_one_letter_code
_entity_poly.pdbx_strand_id
1 'polypeptide(L)'
;MRSSRNVTALFGQGYRNFLDLLYPRRCPLCHRILRNSHQLICPDCAGDLRPVSGPRCYKCGKPVNGDEEYCRDCSAHPGAFDQGRGIFLYDDRMRYSIMKYKYFGCQEYSRFYGKALYIYGKDLLAVWKPQIIIPVPLHRRKQRIRGFNQAELLAKELSQLCRDSCRYCYSKKVPCYPITEKTGCG
;
A
#
# COMPACT_ATOMS: atom_id res chain seq x y z
N MET A 1 9.58 39.81 -20.50
CA MET A 1 8.92 38.56 -20.87
C MET A 1 8.84 37.61 -19.66
N ARG A 2 8.00 37.90 -18.65
CA ARG A 2 7.88 37.10 -17.40
C ARG A 2 6.42 36.87 -16.94
N SER A 3 5.42 36.96 -17.85
CA SER A 3 3.99 36.93 -17.44
C SER A 3 3.20 35.68 -17.80
N SER A 4 3.72 34.75 -18.63
CA SER A 4 2.92 33.61 -19.12
C SER A 4 2.91 32.39 -18.19
N ARG A 5 3.81 32.29 -17.21
CA ARG A 5 3.89 31.11 -16.33
C ARG A 5 2.88 31.09 -15.18
N ASN A 6 2.32 32.24 -14.82
CA ASN A 6 1.40 32.33 -13.68
C ASN A 6 -0.05 32.00 -14.04
N VAL A 7 -0.46 32.17 -15.29
CA VAL A 7 -1.83 31.95 -15.74
C VAL A 7 -2.17 30.45 -15.80
N THR A 8 -1.28 29.64 -16.34
CA THR A 8 -1.47 28.17 -16.41
C THR A 8 -1.47 27.50 -15.04
N ALA A 9 -0.73 28.05 -14.07
CA ALA A 9 -0.73 27.56 -12.68
C ALA A 9 -2.05 27.87 -11.97
N LEU A 10 -2.64 29.06 -12.20
CA LEU A 10 -3.92 29.48 -11.62
C LEU A 10 -5.10 28.67 -12.17
N PHE A 11 -5.13 28.38 -13.48
CA PHE A 11 -6.16 27.52 -14.07
C PHE A 11 -6.04 26.09 -13.57
N GLY A 12 -4.83 25.56 -13.39
CA GLY A 12 -4.60 24.23 -12.82
C GLY A 12 -5.04 24.10 -11.37
N GLN A 13 -4.89 25.15 -10.57
CA GLN A 13 -5.34 25.17 -9.17
C GLN A 13 -6.88 25.24 -9.07
N GLY A 14 -7.53 26.09 -9.86
CA GLY A 14 -8.99 26.22 -9.91
C GLY A 14 -9.65 24.89 -10.32
N TYR A 15 -9.12 24.23 -11.34
CA TYR A 15 -9.60 22.93 -11.80
C TYR A 15 -9.44 21.84 -10.74
N ARG A 16 -8.30 21.80 -10.03
CA ARG A 16 -8.07 20.86 -8.92
C ARG A 16 -9.05 21.11 -7.77
N ASN A 17 -9.26 22.34 -7.39
CA ASN A 17 -10.20 22.71 -6.33
C ASN A 17 -11.64 22.32 -6.71
N PHE A 18 -12.02 22.48 -7.96
CA PHE A 18 -13.31 22.05 -8.49
C PHE A 18 -13.46 20.52 -8.46
N LEU A 19 -12.41 19.78 -8.86
CA LEU A 19 -12.42 18.33 -8.76
C LEU A 19 -12.45 17.84 -7.32
N ASP A 20 -11.73 18.49 -6.40
CA ASP A 20 -11.74 18.16 -4.97
C ASP A 20 -13.12 18.43 -4.34
N LEU A 21 -13.90 19.38 -4.89
CA LEU A 21 -15.29 19.66 -4.47
C LEU A 21 -16.25 18.57 -4.96
N LEU A 22 -16.10 18.11 -6.22
CA LEU A 22 -16.94 17.05 -6.79
C LEU A 22 -16.58 15.66 -6.26
N TYR A 23 -15.27 15.41 -6.05
CA TYR A 23 -14.72 14.13 -5.61
C TYR A 23 -13.84 14.32 -4.37
N PRO A 24 -14.45 14.69 -3.22
CA PRO A 24 -13.66 14.93 -2.01
C PRO A 24 -12.95 13.67 -1.56
N ARG A 25 -11.70 13.85 -1.16
CA ARG A 25 -10.90 12.75 -0.61
C ARG A 25 -11.53 12.20 0.66
N ARG A 26 -11.46 10.89 0.79
CA ARG A 26 -12.03 10.18 1.93
C ARG A 26 -10.94 9.52 2.77
N CYS A 27 -11.20 9.47 4.07
CA CYS A 27 -10.33 8.76 5.01
C CYS A 27 -10.33 7.26 4.68
N PRO A 28 -9.16 6.63 4.51
CA PRO A 28 -9.07 5.20 4.20
C PRO A 28 -9.72 4.29 5.22
N LEU A 29 -9.72 4.67 6.51
CA LEU A 29 -10.23 3.81 7.58
C LEU A 29 -11.74 3.99 7.87
N CYS A 30 -12.23 5.24 7.96
CA CYS A 30 -13.64 5.51 8.29
C CYS A 30 -14.47 5.99 7.09
N HIS A 31 -13.86 6.22 5.94
CA HIS A 31 -14.50 6.70 4.71
C HIS A 31 -15.16 8.09 4.80
N ARG A 32 -15.03 8.81 5.91
CA ARG A 32 -15.48 10.20 6.04
C ARG A 32 -14.66 11.13 5.16
N ILE A 33 -15.28 12.21 4.67
CA ILE A 33 -14.60 13.22 3.86
C ILE A 33 -13.50 13.89 4.69
N LEU A 34 -12.32 14.04 4.09
CA LEU A 34 -11.21 14.75 4.71
C LEU A 34 -11.41 16.25 4.51
N ARG A 35 -11.25 17.03 5.59
CA ARG A 35 -11.42 18.49 5.57
C ARG A 35 -10.33 19.20 4.76
N ASN A 36 -9.17 18.58 4.65
CA ASN A 36 -8.02 19.13 3.94
C ASN A 36 -7.53 18.12 2.88
N SER A 37 -7.35 18.56 1.65
CA SER A 37 -6.87 17.75 0.52
C SER A 37 -5.45 17.21 0.70
N HIS A 38 -4.66 17.78 1.63
CA HIS A 38 -3.31 17.30 1.97
C HIS A 38 -3.32 16.18 3.02
N GLN A 39 -4.42 15.99 3.76
CA GLN A 39 -4.55 14.90 4.71
C GLN A 39 -4.69 13.57 3.98
N LEU A 40 -4.04 12.54 4.50
CA LEU A 40 -4.16 11.16 4.02
C LEU A 40 -5.11 10.32 4.88
N ILE A 41 -5.36 10.77 6.12
CA ILE A 41 -6.19 10.11 7.12
C ILE A 41 -6.76 11.18 8.06
N CYS A 42 -7.95 10.98 8.61
CA CYS A 42 -8.49 11.90 9.61
C CYS A 42 -7.79 11.74 10.98
N PRO A 43 -7.77 12.79 11.81
CA PRO A 43 -7.08 12.74 13.11
C PRO A 43 -7.56 11.61 14.02
N ASP A 44 -8.88 11.38 14.08
CA ASP A 44 -9.46 10.29 14.89
C ASP A 44 -8.90 8.93 14.50
N CYS A 45 -8.87 8.65 13.19
CA CYS A 45 -8.33 7.38 12.70
C CYS A 45 -6.81 7.30 12.78
N ALA A 46 -6.11 8.44 12.78
CA ALA A 46 -4.66 8.46 12.95
C ALA A 46 -4.24 7.99 14.34
N GLY A 47 -4.99 8.39 15.38
CA GLY A 47 -4.78 7.91 16.76
C GLY A 47 -5.12 6.44 16.97
N ASP A 48 -6.01 5.89 16.14
CA ASP A 48 -6.48 4.50 16.22
C ASP A 48 -5.66 3.52 15.34
N LEU A 49 -4.66 4.00 14.60
CA LEU A 49 -3.80 3.13 13.81
C LEU A 49 -3.06 2.15 14.73
N ARG A 50 -3.08 0.88 14.33
CA ARG A 50 -2.39 -0.19 15.05
C ARG A 50 -1.24 -0.77 14.20
N PRO A 51 -0.07 -0.13 14.19
CA PRO A 51 1.10 -0.72 13.56
C PRO A 51 1.49 -2.01 14.29
N VAL A 52 2.02 -2.96 13.54
CA VAL A 52 2.54 -4.19 14.12
C VAL A 52 3.73 -3.83 15.01
N SER A 53 3.63 -4.09 16.31
CA SER A 53 4.64 -3.86 17.34
C SER A 53 4.95 -5.17 18.08
N GLY A 54 6.07 -5.21 18.83
CA GLY A 54 6.48 -6.37 19.59
C GLY A 54 7.11 -7.51 18.77
N PRO A 55 7.22 -8.72 19.38
CA PRO A 55 7.82 -9.89 18.75
C PRO A 55 7.10 -10.27 17.47
N ARG A 56 7.86 -10.65 16.47
CA ARG A 56 7.33 -11.00 15.14
C ARG A 56 8.18 -12.01 14.43
N CYS A 57 7.54 -12.82 13.64
CA CYS A 57 8.19 -13.83 12.83
C CYS A 57 9.29 -13.21 11.96
N TYR A 58 10.51 -13.69 12.06
CA TYR A 58 11.65 -13.20 11.27
C TYR A 58 11.41 -13.35 9.77
N LYS A 59 10.65 -14.37 9.35
CA LYS A 59 10.39 -14.64 7.95
C LYS A 59 9.27 -13.77 7.37
N CYS A 60 8.07 -13.79 7.93
CA CYS A 60 6.89 -13.14 7.32
C CYS A 60 6.45 -11.85 8.03
N GLY A 61 7.04 -11.49 9.18
CA GLY A 61 6.69 -10.29 9.92
C GLY A 61 5.32 -10.35 10.63
N LYS A 62 4.67 -11.52 10.70
CA LYS A 62 3.45 -11.74 11.47
C LYS A 62 3.76 -11.64 12.97
N PRO A 63 2.90 -11.04 13.81
CA PRO A 63 3.07 -11.09 15.26
C PRO A 63 3.17 -12.53 15.76
N VAL A 64 4.08 -12.77 16.69
CA VAL A 64 4.25 -14.05 17.39
C VAL A 64 4.18 -13.84 18.89
N ASN A 65 3.92 -14.91 19.65
CA ASN A 65 3.87 -14.87 21.09
C ASN A 65 5.22 -15.26 21.70
N GLY A 66 5.63 -14.54 22.76
CA GLY A 66 6.83 -14.86 23.51
C GLY A 66 8.11 -14.80 22.69
N ASP A 67 8.98 -15.81 22.87
CA ASP A 67 10.31 -15.89 22.27
C ASP A 67 10.35 -16.66 20.94
N GLU A 68 9.19 -16.85 20.30
CA GLU A 68 9.11 -17.55 19.02
C GLU A 68 9.78 -16.74 17.91
N GLU A 69 10.81 -17.30 17.27
CA GLU A 69 11.47 -16.67 16.12
C GLU A 69 10.65 -16.77 14.84
N TYR A 70 9.89 -17.85 14.66
CA TYR A 70 9.08 -18.14 13.48
C TYR A 70 7.64 -18.46 13.86
N CYS A 71 6.69 -17.93 13.12
CA CYS A 71 5.29 -18.33 13.30
C CYS A 71 5.09 -19.77 12.79
N ARG A 72 4.02 -20.41 13.29
CA ARG A 72 3.67 -21.80 12.95
C ARG A 72 3.61 -22.04 11.43
N ASP A 73 3.06 -21.08 10.67
CA ASP A 73 2.97 -21.23 9.20
C ASP A 73 4.34 -21.26 8.54
N CYS A 74 5.26 -20.38 8.95
CA CYS A 74 6.62 -20.32 8.39
C CYS A 74 7.50 -21.46 8.84
N SER A 75 7.28 -22.02 10.02
CA SER A 75 7.96 -23.22 10.50
C SER A 75 7.52 -24.46 9.72
N ALA A 76 6.22 -24.57 9.43
CA ALA A 76 5.67 -25.69 8.68
C ALA A 76 5.93 -25.61 7.16
N HIS A 77 5.88 -24.39 6.60
CA HIS A 77 5.98 -24.15 5.16
C HIS A 77 6.91 -22.96 4.88
N PRO A 78 8.24 -23.15 4.90
CA PRO A 78 9.18 -22.09 4.62
C PRO A 78 9.04 -21.65 3.16
N GLY A 79 8.54 -20.40 2.94
CA GLY A 79 8.44 -19.81 1.62
C GLY A 79 9.80 -19.51 1.00
N ALA A 80 9.87 -19.31 -0.32
CA ALA A 80 11.08 -19.03 -1.07
C ALA A 80 11.63 -17.59 -0.90
N PHE A 81 10.90 -16.71 -0.22
CA PHE A 81 11.33 -15.33 0.05
C PHE A 81 12.21 -15.27 1.32
N ASP A 82 13.09 -14.30 1.40
CA ASP A 82 13.99 -14.13 2.54
C ASP A 82 13.28 -13.54 3.74
N GLN A 83 12.61 -12.39 3.56
CA GLN A 83 11.91 -11.71 4.64
C GLN A 83 10.67 -10.95 4.15
N GLY A 84 9.65 -10.93 4.98
CA GLY A 84 8.42 -10.15 4.80
C GLY A 84 8.15 -9.23 5.99
N ARG A 85 7.31 -8.20 5.77
CA ARG A 85 6.93 -7.25 6.82
C ARG A 85 5.46 -6.90 6.76
N GLY A 86 4.73 -7.16 7.82
CA GLY A 86 3.43 -6.58 8.07
C GLY A 86 3.57 -5.18 8.67
N ILE A 87 2.82 -4.20 8.16
CA ILE A 87 2.86 -2.83 8.67
C ILE A 87 1.78 -2.60 9.73
N PHE A 88 0.56 -3.05 9.48
CA PHE A 88 -0.57 -2.88 10.37
C PHE A 88 -1.16 -4.23 10.78
N LEU A 89 -1.78 -4.26 11.96
CA LEU A 89 -2.64 -5.36 12.34
C LEU A 89 -3.84 -5.42 11.40
N TYR A 90 -4.25 -6.63 11.04
CA TYR A 90 -5.38 -6.86 10.15
C TYR A 90 -6.66 -6.98 10.99
N ASP A 91 -7.08 -5.85 11.56
CA ASP A 91 -8.34 -5.71 12.29
C ASP A 91 -9.52 -5.40 11.34
N ASP A 92 -10.72 -5.27 11.87
CA ASP A 92 -11.93 -5.01 11.07
C ASP A 92 -11.87 -3.69 10.32
N ARG A 93 -11.26 -2.64 10.89
CA ARG A 93 -11.09 -1.33 10.23
C ARG A 93 -10.12 -1.45 9.05
N MET A 94 -8.99 -2.12 9.25
CA MET A 94 -8.02 -2.34 8.19
C MET A 94 -8.59 -3.25 7.09
N ARG A 95 -9.34 -4.27 7.46
CA ARG A 95 -10.06 -5.14 6.52
C ARG A 95 -11.05 -4.34 5.66
N TYR A 96 -11.86 -3.48 6.29
CA TYR A 96 -12.78 -2.61 5.57
C TYR A 96 -12.06 -1.67 4.60
N SER A 97 -10.99 -1.01 5.06
CA SER A 97 -10.17 -0.12 4.25
C SER A 97 -9.58 -0.83 3.02
N ILE A 98 -8.97 -1.99 3.23
CA ILE A 98 -8.39 -2.80 2.13
C ILE A 98 -9.48 -3.28 1.17
N MET A 99 -10.67 -3.62 1.67
CA MET A 99 -11.81 -3.99 0.83
C MET A 99 -12.23 -2.81 -0.06
N LYS A 100 -12.36 -1.59 0.50
CA LYS A 100 -12.64 -0.38 -0.28
C LYS A 100 -11.58 -0.12 -1.34
N TYR A 101 -10.31 -0.25 -1.00
CA TYR A 101 -9.20 -0.11 -1.92
C TYR A 101 -9.24 -1.14 -3.05
N LYS A 102 -9.62 -2.39 -2.76
CA LYS A 102 -9.62 -3.47 -3.74
C LYS A 102 -10.84 -3.50 -4.67
N TYR A 103 -12.02 -3.13 -4.17
CA TYR A 103 -13.29 -3.43 -4.85
C TYR A 103 -14.18 -2.22 -5.11
N PHE A 104 -13.91 -1.08 -4.49
CA PHE A 104 -14.75 0.11 -4.60
C PHE A 104 -14.05 1.29 -5.29
N GLY A 105 -12.97 1.02 -6.03
CA GLY A 105 -12.30 2.02 -6.85
C GLY A 105 -11.55 3.12 -6.09
N CYS A 106 -11.39 3.01 -4.75
CA CYS A 106 -10.73 4.03 -3.92
C CYS A 106 -9.21 4.01 -4.15
N GLN A 107 -8.76 4.32 -5.37
CA GLN A 107 -7.35 4.30 -5.75
C GLN A 107 -6.50 5.30 -4.96
N GLU A 108 -7.09 6.41 -4.54
CA GLU A 108 -6.46 7.47 -3.73
C GLU A 108 -5.93 6.95 -2.39
N TYR A 109 -6.41 5.81 -1.89
CA TYR A 109 -5.88 5.16 -0.69
C TYR A 109 -4.45 4.65 -0.86
N SER A 110 -3.99 4.49 -2.12
CA SER A 110 -2.59 4.14 -2.41
C SER A 110 -1.60 5.10 -1.77
N ARG A 111 -1.93 6.40 -1.73
CA ARG A 111 -1.08 7.44 -1.12
C ARG A 111 -0.92 7.23 0.38
N PHE A 112 -2.00 6.88 1.08
CA PHE A 112 -1.95 6.56 2.51
C PHE A 112 -1.10 5.31 2.74
N TYR A 113 -1.40 4.22 2.02
CA TYR A 113 -0.68 2.96 2.18
C TYR A 113 0.79 3.06 1.76
N GLY A 114 1.09 3.76 0.65
CA GLY A 114 2.46 3.97 0.20
C GLY A 114 3.28 4.74 1.22
N LYS A 115 2.70 5.82 1.81
CA LYS A 115 3.37 6.59 2.87
C LYS A 115 3.52 5.78 4.15
N ALA A 116 2.52 4.96 4.51
CA ALA A 116 2.60 4.06 5.66
C ALA A 116 3.71 3.02 5.48
N LEU A 117 3.80 2.39 4.30
CA LEU A 117 4.88 1.46 3.95
C LEU A 117 6.26 2.12 4.11
N TYR A 118 6.39 3.37 3.67
CA TYR A 118 7.65 4.10 3.80
C TYR A 118 7.97 4.42 5.26
N ILE A 119 7.02 4.99 6.02
CA ILE A 119 7.25 5.42 7.41
C ILE A 119 7.57 4.24 8.33
N TYR A 120 6.75 3.18 8.27
CA TYR A 120 6.90 2.02 9.14
C TYR A 120 7.88 0.96 8.60
N GLY A 121 8.28 1.08 7.36
CA GLY A 121 9.25 0.20 6.70
C GLY A 121 10.63 0.82 6.48
N LYS A 122 10.84 2.09 6.85
CA LYS A 122 12.09 2.82 6.55
C LYS A 122 13.34 2.12 7.07
N ASP A 123 13.28 1.53 8.27
CA ASP A 123 14.42 0.84 8.88
C ASP A 123 14.80 -0.41 8.06
N LEU A 124 13.81 -1.15 7.61
CA LEU A 124 14.02 -2.30 6.72
C LEU A 124 14.52 -1.88 5.34
N LEU A 125 13.99 -0.81 4.78
CA LEU A 125 14.47 -0.27 3.51
C LEU A 125 15.93 0.14 3.60
N ALA A 126 16.35 0.69 4.74
CA ALA A 126 17.75 1.04 5.01
C ALA A 126 18.66 -0.19 5.12
N VAL A 127 18.17 -1.28 5.72
CA VAL A 127 18.90 -2.55 5.86
C VAL A 127 18.93 -3.32 4.54
N TRP A 128 17.78 -3.50 3.90
CA TRP A 128 17.65 -4.29 2.68
C TRP A 128 18.26 -3.63 1.45
N LYS A 129 18.27 -2.28 1.42
CA LYS A 129 18.76 -1.46 0.29
C LYS A 129 18.21 -1.97 -1.06
N PRO A 130 16.89 -2.11 -1.21
CA PRO A 130 16.32 -2.71 -2.40
C PRO A 130 16.65 -1.85 -3.63
N GLN A 131 17.12 -2.50 -4.69
CA GLN A 131 17.41 -1.83 -5.96
C GLN A 131 16.15 -1.69 -6.82
N ILE A 132 15.21 -2.63 -6.67
CA ILE A 132 14.01 -2.74 -7.50
C ILE A 132 12.79 -3.04 -6.63
N ILE A 133 11.68 -2.38 -6.93
CA ILE A 133 10.36 -2.67 -6.37
C ILE A 133 9.52 -3.35 -7.45
N ILE A 134 9.11 -4.58 -7.22
CA ILE A 134 8.31 -5.36 -8.16
C ILE A 134 6.92 -5.60 -7.55
N PRO A 135 5.86 -5.02 -8.13
CA PRO A 135 4.50 -5.29 -7.67
C PRO A 135 4.06 -6.70 -8.07
N VAL A 136 3.39 -7.39 -7.17
CA VAL A 136 2.79 -8.68 -7.49
C VAL A 136 1.75 -8.48 -8.61
N PRO A 137 1.88 -9.21 -9.73
CA PRO A 137 0.95 -9.07 -10.85
C PRO A 137 -0.45 -9.54 -10.46
N LEU A 138 -1.45 -8.87 -10.98
CA LEU A 138 -2.83 -9.25 -10.78
C LEU A 138 -3.31 -10.12 -11.95
N HIS A 139 -4.03 -11.20 -11.65
CA HIS A 139 -4.63 -12.03 -12.69
C HIS A 139 -5.58 -11.19 -13.58
N ARG A 140 -5.56 -11.40 -14.89
CA ARG A 140 -6.30 -10.60 -15.90
C ARG A 140 -7.79 -10.42 -15.57
N ARG A 141 -8.47 -11.47 -15.09
CA ARG A 141 -9.88 -11.39 -14.69
C ARG A 141 -10.07 -10.43 -13.50
N LYS A 142 -9.22 -10.51 -12.48
CA LYS A 142 -9.27 -9.61 -11.32
C LYS A 142 -8.93 -8.16 -11.70
N GLN A 143 -8.01 -7.97 -12.64
CA GLN A 143 -7.67 -6.63 -13.14
C GLN A 143 -8.84 -5.99 -13.90
N ARG A 144 -9.59 -6.76 -14.71
CA ARG A 144 -10.80 -6.26 -15.38
C ARG A 144 -11.89 -5.85 -14.38
N ILE A 145 -12.10 -6.65 -13.33
CA ILE A 145 -13.12 -6.38 -12.30
C ILE A 145 -12.73 -5.15 -11.46
N ARG A 146 -11.46 -5.01 -11.10
CA ARG A 146 -10.97 -3.95 -10.21
C ARG A 146 -10.60 -2.65 -10.93
N GLY A 147 -10.34 -2.72 -12.24
CA GLY A 147 -9.89 -1.60 -13.07
C GLY A 147 -8.41 -1.23 -12.90
N PHE A 148 -7.74 -1.69 -11.85
CA PHE A 148 -6.34 -1.36 -11.55
C PHE A 148 -5.65 -2.45 -10.71
N ASN A 149 -4.31 -2.43 -10.71
CA ASN A 149 -3.50 -3.27 -9.83
C ASN A 149 -3.11 -2.49 -8.58
N GLN A 150 -3.59 -2.92 -7.42
CA GLN A 150 -3.34 -2.30 -6.13
C GLN A 150 -1.85 -2.27 -5.79
N ALA A 151 -1.16 -3.40 -6.01
CA ALA A 151 0.28 -3.49 -5.72
C ALA A 151 1.11 -2.55 -6.60
N GLU A 152 0.67 -2.32 -7.84
CA GLU A 152 1.32 -1.38 -8.75
C GLU A 152 1.22 0.07 -8.25
N LEU A 153 0.04 0.50 -7.80
CA LEU A 153 -0.13 1.84 -7.23
C LEU A 153 0.73 2.03 -5.98
N LEU A 154 0.78 1.01 -5.09
CA LEU A 154 1.63 1.05 -3.90
C LEU A 154 3.12 1.12 -4.24
N ALA A 155 3.56 0.33 -5.22
CA ALA A 155 4.95 0.33 -5.67
C ALA A 155 5.36 1.70 -6.27
N LYS A 156 4.46 2.34 -7.03
CA LYS A 156 4.67 3.70 -7.55
C LYS A 156 4.81 4.73 -6.43
N GLU A 157 3.88 4.74 -5.48
CA GLU A 157 3.92 5.66 -4.34
C GLU A 157 5.19 5.44 -3.50
N LEU A 158 5.55 4.19 -3.21
CA LEU A 158 6.74 3.87 -2.43
C LEU A 158 8.02 4.29 -3.16
N SER A 159 8.14 4.05 -4.47
CA SER A 159 9.32 4.42 -5.25
C SER A 159 9.53 5.94 -5.30
N GLN A 160 8.44 6.73 -5.37
CA GLN A 160 8.52 8.19 -5.30
C GLN A 160 9.04 8.69 -3.95
N LEU A 161 8.73 7.97 -2.85
CA LEU A 161 9.19 8.33 -1.52
C LEU A 161 10.62 7.87 -1.25
N CYS A 162 11.03 6.75 -1.84
CA CYS A 162 12.39 6.21 -1.68
C CYS A 162 13.46 7.01 -2.45
N ARG A 163 13.09 7.92 -3.35
CA ARG A 163 13.97 8.74 -4.20
C ARG A 163 15.30 8.01 -4.46
N ASP A 164 15.87 7.97 -5.59
CA ASP A 164 17.19 7.42 -5.97
C ASP A 164 17.63 6.02 -5.42
N SER A 165 17.04 5.53 -4.32
CA SER A 165 17.40 4.24 -3.71
C SER A 165 16.71 3.04 -4.34
N CYS A 166 15.51 3.20 -4.89
CA CYS A 166 14.72 2.10 -5.44
C CYS A 166 14.08 2.48 -6.77
N ARG A 167 14.35 1.70 -7.81
CA ARG A 167 13.68 1.85 -9.11
C ARG A 167 12.39 1.03 -9.12
N TYR A 168 11.30 1.64 -9.54
CA TYR A 168 10.07 0.91 -9.85
C TYR A 168 10.20 0.22 -11.21
N CYS A 169 10.06 -1.10 -11.24
CA CYS A 169 10.05 -1.87 -12.47
C CYS A 169 8.64 -2.42 -12.72
N TYR A 170 7.96 -1.90 -13.75
CA TYR A 170 6.73 -2.49 -14.25
C TYR A 170 7.07 -3.56 -15.28
N SER A 171 6.99 -4.83 -14.91
CA SER A 171 7.13 -5.92 -15.86
C SER A 171 5.75 -6.44 -16.28
N LYS A 172 5.31 -6.09 -17.50
CA LYS A 172 4.17 -6.74 -18.18
C LYS A 172 4.42 -8.22 -18.48
N LYS A 173 5.66 -8.71 -18.31
CA LYS A 173 6.14 -10.03 -18.75
C LYS A 173 6.56 -10.96 -17.60
N VAL A 174 6.19 -10.65 -16.35
CA VAL A 174 6.33 -11.69 -15.32
C VAL A 174 5.22 -12.72 -15.59
N PRO A 175 5.55 -13.94 -16.01
CA PRO A 175 4.53 -14.97 -16.17
C PRO A 175 3.82 -15.12 -14.83
N CYS A 176 2.49 -15.12 -14.87
CA CYS A 176 1.70 -15.52 -13.71
C CYS A 176 2.13 -16.93 -13.38
N TYR A 177 2.91 -17.11 -12.30
CA TYR A 177 3.08 -18.45 -11.76
C TYR A 177 1.69 -18.99 -11.46
N PRO A 178 1.33 -20.16 -11.96
CA PRO A 178 0.08 -20.79 -11.58
C PRO A 178 0.14 -20.92 -10.05
N ILE A 179 -0.77 -20.20 -9.37
CA ILE A 179 -1.08 -20.49 -7.99
C ILE A 179 -1.66 -21.90 -8.09
N THR A 180 -0.88 -22.91 -7.75
CA THR A 180 -1.40 -24.23 -7.50
C THR A 180 -2.38 -24.06 -6.35
N GLU A 181 -3.67 -23.98 -6.67
CA GLU A 181 -4.73 -24.20 -5.72
C GLU A 181 -4.51 -25.61 -5.17
N LYS A 182 -3.85 -25.71 -4.03
CA LYS A 182 -3.98 -26.90 -3.21
C LYS A 182 -5.38 -26.85 -2.63
N THR A 183 -6.31 -27.40 -3.40
CA THR A 183 -7.54 -27.99 -2.88
C THR A 183 -7.23 -28.85 -1.69
N GLY A 184 -7.99 -28.66 -0.63
CA GLY A 184 -8.07 -29.66 0.42
C GLY A 184 -7.90 -29.09 1.82
N CYS A 185 -8.97 -28.51 2.36
CA CYS A 185 -9.34 -28.74 3.74
C CYS A 185 -10.58 -29.62 3.73
N GLY A 186 -10.37 -30.92 4.04
CA GLY A 186 -11.40 -31.76 4.62
C GLY A 186 -11.58 -31.41 6.09
#